data_6bcbe68a0ccc31b4485cd7aeb8cad541
#
_entry.id   6bcbe68a0ccc31b4485cd7aeb8cad541
#
_cell.length_a   1.000
_cell.length_b   1.000
_cell.length_c   1.000
_cell.angle_alpha   90.00
_cell.angle_beta   90.00
_cell.angle_gamma   90.00
#
_symmetry.space_group_name_H-M   'P 1'
#
loop_
_entity.id
_entity.type
_entity.pdbx_description
1 polymer ?
#
loop_
_entity_poly.entity_id
_entity_poly.type
_entity_poly.pdbx_seq_one_letter_code
_entity_poly.pdbx_strand_id
1 'polypeptide(L)'
;MSKVLMIGAGGVATVAAFKIVQNSDVFTEFMIASRRKQKCDDLVAAIKAKGYKADIKTAQVDADDVEQLKALFNDYKPELVINLALPYQDLTIMDACLACGCNYMDTANYEPKDEAHFEYSWQWAYRE
;
A
#
# COMPACT_ATOMS: atom_id res chain seq x y z
N MET A 1 16.41 5.76 7.29
CA MET A 1 16.05 4.49 6.65
C MET A 1 14.55 4.44 6.48
N SER A 2 14.06 4.40 5.25
CA SER A 2 12.63 4.53 4.97
C SER A 2 12.05 3.22 4.49
N LYS A 3 11.19 2.60 5.30
CA LYS A 3 10.42 1.41 4.94
C LYS A 3 9.10 1.84 4.34
N VAL A 4 8.82 1.37 3.13
CA VAL A 4 7.58 1.65 2.42
C VAL A 4 6.80 0.36 2.21
N LEU A 5 5.52 0.38 2.54
CA LEU A 5 4.58 -0.70 2.25
C LEU A 5 3.56 -0.19 1.25
N MET A 6 3.48 -0.82 0.10
CA MET A 6 2.47 -0.51 -0.92
C MET A 6 1.38 -1.57 -0.89
N ILE A 7 0.13 -1.15 -0.80
CA ILE A 7 -1.04 -2.03 -0.84
C ILE A 7 -1.67 -1.92 -2.22
N GLY A 8 -1.72 -3.05 -2.91
CA GLY A 8 -2.22 -3.15 -4.29
C GLY A 8 -1.13 -3.61 -5.25
N ALA A 9 -1.53 -4.31 -6.29
CA ALA A 9 -0.61 -4.84 -7.30
C ALA A 9 -1.23 -4.75 -8.72
N GLY A 10 -2.07 -3.75 -8.95
CA GLY A 10 -2.69 -3.48 -10.25
C GLY A 10 -1.84 -2.58 -11.14
N GLY A 11 -2.46 -1.97 -12.14
CA GLY A 11 -1.76 -1.14 -13.12
C GLY A 11 -1.05 0.09 -12.54
N VAL A 12 -1.75 0.86 -11.72
CA VAL A 12 -1.17 2.05 -11.06
C VAL A 12 -0.07 1.63 -10.08
N ALA A 13 -0.29 0.55 -9.34
CA ALA A 13 0.70 0.01 -8.41
C ALA A 13 1.98 -0.42 -9.14
N THR A 14 1.86 -0.97 -10.33
CA THR A 14 3.01 -1.36 -11.15
C THR A 14 3.89 -0.15 -11.47
N VAL A 15 3.30 0.95 -11.93
CA VAL A 15 4.04 2.20 -12.23
C VAL A 15 4.69 2.76 -10.96
N ALA A 16 3.94 2.81 -9.87
CA ALA A 16 4.44 3.31 -8.59
C ALA A 16 5.62 2.47 -8.07
N ALA A 17 5.53 1.14 -8.18
CA ALA A 17 6.59 0.23 -7.75
C ALA A 17 7.90 0.49 -8.52
N PHE A 18 7.83 0.68 -9.83
CA PHE A 18 9.01 1.01 -10.62
C PHE A 18 9.63 2.34 -10.19
N LYS A 19 8.80 3.35 -9.88
CA LYS A 19 9.28 4.65 -9.41
C LYS A 19 9.93 4.56 -8.03
N ILE A 20 9.39 3.74 -7.14
CA ILE A 20 9.96 3.52 -5.81
C ILE A 20 11.34 2.88 -5.92
N VAL A 21 11.50 1.83 -6.72
CA VAL A 21 12.80 1.16 -6.87
C VAL A 21 13.84 2.01 -7.59
N GLN A 22 13.40 2.95 -8.43
CA GLN A 22 14.31 3.93 -9.05
C GLN A 22 14.87 4.92 -8.02
N ASN A 23 14.24 5.05 -6.87
CA ASN A 23 14.62 5.93 -5.78
C ASN A 23 15.00 5.15 -4.52
N SER A 24 15.73 4.05 -4.69
CA SER A 24 16.09 3.16 -3.59
C SER A 24 17.05 3.78 -2.57
N ASP A 25 17.66 4.89 -2.87
CA ASP A 25 18.44 5.70 -1.93
C ASP A 25 17.55 6.40 -0.89
N VAL A 26 16.29 6.70 -1.24
CA VAL A 26 15.30 7.26 -0.34
C VAL A 26 14.46 6.17 0.31
N PHE A 27 13.94 5.25 -0.50
CA PHE A 27 13.10 4.13 -0.05
C PHE A 27 13.96 2.87 0.07
N THR A 28 14.62 2.72 1.22
CA THR A 28 15.64 1.69 1.41
C THR A 28 15.09 0.28 1.57
N GLU A 29 13.85 0.15 2.05
CA GLU A 29 13.15 -1.14 2.17
C GLU A 29 11.74 -1.00 1.60
N PHE A 30 11.32 -1.98 0.82
CA PHE A 30 10.05 -1.95 0.12
C PHE A 30 9.31 -3.28 0.25
N MET A 31 8.02 -3.22 0.55
CA MET A 31 7.12 -4.37 0.57
C MET A 31 5.89 -4.09 -0.28
N ILE A 32 5.45 -5.08 -1.03
CA ILE A 32 4.20 -5.04 -1.80
C ILE A 32 3.25 -6.06 -1.19
N ALA A 33 2.06 -5.62 -0.82
CA ALA A 33 1.04 -6.48 -0.25
C ALA A 33 -0.28 -6.37 -1.03
N SER A 34 -0.96 -7.47 -1.21
CA SER A 34 -2.30 -7.49 -1.78
C SER A 34 -3.04 -8.74 -1.32
N ARG A 35 -4.32 -8.80 -1.63
CA ARG A 35 -5.12 -9.99 -1.35
C ARG A 35 -4.61 -11.20 -2.12
N ARG A 36 -4.00 -10.98 -3.29
CA ARG A 36 -3.40 -12.03 -4.13
C ARG A 36 -1.89 -11.90 -4.13
N LYS A 37 -1.22 -12.68 -3.28
CA LYS A 37 0.25 -12.66 -3.18
C LYS A 37 0.93 -12.94 -4.53
N GLN A 38 0.33 -13.79 -5.37
CA GLN A 38 0.89 -14.10 -6.69
C GLN A 38 1.07 -12.85 -7.55
N LYS A 39 0.12 -11.90 -7.50
CA LYS A 39 0.26 -10.63 -8.23
C LYS A 39 1.44 -9.81 -7.74
N CYS A 40 1.70 -9.84 -6.43
CA CYS A 40 2.86 -9.17 -5.85
C CYS A 40 4.16 -9.81 -6.33
N ASP A 41 4.21 -11.14 -6.32
CA ASP A 41 5.39 -11.89 -6.77
C ASP A 41 5.65 -11.69 -8.26
N ASP A 42 4.60 -11.63 -9.08
CA ASP A 42 4.71 -11.35 -10.51
C ASP A 42 5.26 -9.94 -10.76
N LEU A 43 4.83 -8.95 -9.98
CA LEU A 43 5.32 -7.59 -10.07
C LEU A 43 6.81 -7.50 -9.69
N VAL A 44 7.21 -8.19 -8.63
CA VAL A 44 8.62 -8.27 -8.22
C VAL A 44 9.47 -8.89 -9.33
N ALA A 45 8.98 -9.96 -9.95
CA ALA A 45 9.66 -10.62 -11.07
C ALA A 45 9.82 -9.67 -12.26
N ALA A 46 8.79 -8.88 -12.58
CA ALA A 46 8.84 -7.88 -13.66
C ALA A 46 9.87 -6.78 -13.37
N ILE A 47 9.97 -6.33 -12.13
CA ILE A 47 10.95 -5.32 -11.71
C ILE A 47 12.38 -5.88 -11.86
N LYS A 48 12.61 -7.09 -11.42
CA LYS A 48 13.93 -7.75 -11.55
C LYS A 48 14.31 -7.98 -13.00
N ALA A 49 13.33 -8.32 -13.85
CA ALA A 49 13.55 -8.51 -15.29
C ALA A 49 14.00 -7.22 -16.01
N LYS A 50 13.66 -6.06 -15.46
CA LYS A 50 14.12 -4.75 -15.96
C LYS A 50 15.52 -4.39 -15.45
N GLY A 51 16.15 -5.22 -14.64
CA GLY A 51 17.51 -5.01 -14.15
C GLY A 51 17.64 -4.23 -12.85
N TYR A 52 16.53 -3.90 -12.19
CA TYR A 52 16.58 -3.24 -10.88
C TYR A 52 17.00 -4.23 -9.79
N LYS A 53 17.96 -3.84 -8.99
CA LYS A 53 18.48 -4.64 -7.88
C LYS A 53 17.89 -4.13 -6.57
N ALA A 54 16.62 -4.43 -6.34
CA ALA A 54 15.93 -4.04 -5.12
C ALA A 54 15.51 -5.29 -4.35
N ASP A 55 15.67 -5.24 -3.02
CA ASP A 55 15.17 -6.28 -2.14
C ASP A 55 13.71 -5.95 -1.80
N ILE A 56 12.79 -6.58 -2.50
CA ILE A 56 11.36 -6.33 -2.37
C ILE A 56 10.70 -7.53 -1.70
N LYS A 57 10.05 -7.28 -0.57
CA LYS A 57 9.27 -8.30 0.14
C LYS A 57 7.83 -8.28 -0.38
N THR A 58 7.16 -9.42 -0.29
CA THR A 58 5.76 -9.55 -0.65
C THR A 58 4.96 -10.15 0.50
N ALA A 59 3.68 -9.79 0.60
CA ALA A 59 2.79 -10.30 1.62
C ALA A 59 1.37 -10.40 1.09
N GLN A 60 0.59 -11.28 1.73
CA GLN A 60 -0.83 -11.36 1.48
C GLN A 60 -1.57 -10.62 2.60
N VAL A 61 -2.49 -9.74 2.23
CA VAL A 61 -3.34 -9.03 3.19
C VAL A 61 -4.68 -8.72 2.56
N ASP A 62 -5.75 -8.84 3.35
CA ASP A 62 -7.07 -8.35 2.97
C ASP A 62 -7.21 -6.92 3.47
N ALA A 63 -7.26 -5.95 2.55
CA ALA A 63 -7.33 -4.53 2.89
C ALA A 63 -8.69 -4.13 3.50
N ASP A 64 -9.68 -4.99 3.49
CA ASP A 64 -10.94 -4.81 4.20
C ASP A 64 -10.87 -5.27 5.67
N ASP A 65 -9.79 -5.94 6.07
CA ASP A 65 -9.62 -6.48 7.41
C ASP A 65 -8.58 -5.67 8.20
N VAL A 66 -9.05 -4.82 9.12
CA VAL A 66 -8.20 -3.94 9.94
C VAL A 66 -7.21 -4.76 10.77
N GLU A 67 -7.63 -5.90 11.31
CA GLU A 67 -6.76 -6.72 12.17
C GLU A 67 -5.60 -7.34 11.38
N GLN A 68 -5.85 -7.80 10.15
CA GLN A 68 -4.78 -8.29 9.27
C GLN A 68 -3.80 -7.16 8.92
N LEU A 69 -4.31 -5.96 8.63
CA LEU A 69 -3.48 -4.80 8.33
C LEU A 69 -2.62 -4.41 9.53
N LYS A 70 -3.20 -4.37 10.73
CA LYS A 70 -2.46 -4.08 11.97
C LYS A 70 -1.36 -5.10 12.22
N ALA A 71 -1.64 -6.38 12.03
CA ALA A 71 -0.66 -7.44 12.21
C ALA A 71 0.52 -7.25 11.23
N LEU A 72 0.24 -6.96 9.97
CA LEU A 72 1.26 -6.72 8.97
C LEU A 72 2.08 -5.46 9.30
N PHE A 73 1.42 -4.38 9.69
CA PHE A 73 2.10 -3.11 10.02
C PHE A 73 2.97 -3.25 11.27
N ASN A 74 2.51 -4.00 12.27
CA ASN A 74 3.30 -4.25 13.48
C ASN A 74 4.51 -5.14 13.20
N ASP A 75 4.41 -6.08 12.27
CA ASP A 75 5.50 -6.97 11.88
C ASP A 75 6.54 -6.24 11.02
N TYR A 76 6.09 -5.57 9.96
CA TYR A 76 6.99 -4.89 9.03
C TYR A 76 7.46 -3.52 9.53
N LYS A 77 6.63 -2.80 10.27
CA LYS A 77 6.88 -1.44 10.80
C LYS A 77 7.21 -0.43 9.70
N PRO A 78 6.32 -0.24 8.71
CA PRO A 78 6.57 0.73 7.66
C PRO A 78 6.50 2.17 8.21
N GLU A 79 7.30 3.07 7.66
CA GLU A 79 7.18 4.50 7.91
C GLU A 79 6.06 5.11 7.07
N LEU A 80 5.87 4.61 5.85
CA LEU A 80 4.86 5.08 4.90
C LEU A 80 4.10 3.91 4.32
N VAL A 81 2.78 4.00 4.35
CA VAL A 81 1.87 3.08 3.66
C VAL A 81 1.28 3.81 2.46
N ILE A 82 1.46 3.26 1.26
CA ILE A 82 0.88 3.79 0.03
C ILE A 82 -0.25 2.87 -0.40
N ASN A 83 -1.48 3.40 -0.43
CA ASN A 83 -2.66 2.65 -0.82
C ASN A 83 -2.97 2.87 -2.30
N LEU A 84 -2.80 1.85 -3.10
CA LEU A 84 -3.18 1.81 -4.53
C LEU A 84 -4.17 0.68 -4.80
N ALA A 85 -4.89 0.26 -3.77
CA ALA A 85 -5.99 -0.70 -3.85
C ALA A 85 -7.29 0.02 -4.27
N LEU A 86 -8.42 -0.63 -4.07
CA LEU A 86 -9.71 -0.06 -4.46
C LEU A 86 -10.12 1.12 -3.56
N PRO A 87 -10.85 2.11 -4.09
CA PRO A 87 -11.19 3.33 -3.32
C PRO A 87 -11.93 3.08 -2.01
N TYR A 88 -12.78 2.06 -1.96
CA TYR A 88 -13.58 1.76 -0.77
C TYR A 88 -12.81 1.04 0.34
N GLN A 89 -11.50 0.84 0.18
CA GLN A 89 -10.63 0.22 1.18
C GLN A 89 -9.75 1.23 1.93
N ASP A 90 -9.83 2.50 1.57
CA ASP A 90 -8.97 3.54 2.11
C ASP A 90 -9.18 3.77 3.61
N LEU A 91 -10.43 3.83 4.08
CA LEU A 91 -10.73 4.07 5.49
C LEU A 91 -10.20 2.94 6.40
N THR A 92 -10.33 1.69 5.97
CA THR A 92 -9.81 0.53 6.70
C THR A 92 -8.31 0.61 6.86
N ILE A 93 -7.61 0.98 5.78
CA ILE A 93 -6.16 1.12 5.78
C ILE A 93 -5.75 2.33 6.65
N MET A 94 -6.48 3.44 6.58
CA MET A 94 -6.22 4.62 7.41
C MET A 94 -6.39 4.31 8.90
N ASP A 95 -7.40 3.54 9.27
CA ASP A 95 -7.60 3.10 10.65
C ASP A 95 -6.40 2.28 11.16
N ALA A 96 -5.90 1.36 10.34
CA ALA A 96 -4.74 0.55 10.69
C ALA A 96 -3.46 1.41 10.80
N CYS A 97 -3.26 2.36 9.90
CA CYS A 97 -2.13 3.29 9.95
C CYS A 97 -2.16 4.14 11.21
N LEU A 98 -3.33 4.65 11.57
CA LEU A 98 -3.51 5.45 12.78
C LEU A 98 -3.19 4.65 14.03
N ALA A 99 -3.67 3.41 14.11
CA ALA A 99 -3.43 2.51 15.23
C ALA A 99 -1.96 2.13 15.39
N CYS A 100 -1.21 2.01 14.29
CA CYS A 100 0.17 1.56 14.26
C CYS A 100 1.19 2.71 14.13
N GLY A 101 0.74 3.95 14.00
CA GLY A 101 1.63 5.11 13.88
C GLY A 101 2.35 5.22 12.53
N CYS A 102 1.74 4.72 11.46
CA CYS A 102 2.29 4.81 10.11
C CYS A 102 1.77 6.05 9.39
N ASN A 103 2.60 6.66 8.55
CA ASN A 103 2.15 7.68 7.61
C ASN A 103 1.36 7.03 6.47
N TYR A 104 0.41 7.75 5.91
CA TYR A 104 -0.50 7.24 4.89
C TYR A 104 -0.56 8.14 3.68
N MET A 105 -0.63 7.53 2.48
CA MET A 105 -0.79 8.23 1.22
C MET A 105 -1.64 7.39 0.28
N ASP A 106 -2.53 8.02 -0.48
CA ASP A 106 -3.28 7.35 -1.53
C ASP A 106 -3.49 8.25 -2.76
N THR A 107 -4.18 7.73 -3.75
CA THR A 107 -4.49 8.45 -4.99
C THR A 107 -6.00 8.64 -5.19
N ALA A 108 -6.82 8.31 -4.20
CA ALA A 108 -8.27 8.27 -4.32
C ALA A 108 -8.95 8.85 -3.08
N ASN A 109 -10.25 9.06 -3.19
CA ASN A 109 -11.12 9.32 -2.05
C ASN A 109 -12.04 8.14 -1.85
N TYR A 110 -12.59 8.00 -0.63
CA TYR A 110 -13.53 6.94 -0.34
C TYR A 110 -14.74 7.00 -1.27
N GLU A 111 -15.14 5.83 -1.72
CA GLU A 111 -16.31 5.65 -2.56
C GLU A 111 -17.11 4.47 -2.02
N PRO A 112 -18.39 4.66 -1.63
CA PRO A 112 -19.23 3.54 -1.22
C PRO A 112 -19.37 2.50 -2.32
N LYS A 113 -19.39 1.22 -1.94
CA LYS A 113 -19.45 0.12 -2.91
C LYS A 113 -20.74 0.10 -3.73
N ASP A 114 -21.81 0.66 -3.18
CA ASP A 114 -23.16 0.68 -3.78
C ASP A 114 -23.50 1.99 -4.49
N GLU A 115 -22.65 3.01 -4.36
CA GLU A 115 -22.87 4.32 -4.97
C GLU A 115 -21.57 4.84 -5.57
N ALA A 116 -21.62 5.21 -6.84
CA ALA A 116 -20.45 5.70 -7.55
C ALA A 116 -20.29 7.22 -7.37
N HIS A 117 -19.96 7.67 -6.15
CA HIS A 117 -19.59 9.07 -5.89
C HIS A 117 -18.59 9.16 -4.74
N PHE A 118 -17.74 10.19 -4.75
CA PHE A 118 -16.67 10.36 -3.78
C PHE A 118 -17.19 10.98 -2.48
N GLU A 119 -16.82 10.39 -1.35
CA GLU A 119 -17.15 10.87 0.00
C GLU A 119 -15.93 11.54 0.63
N TYR A 120 -15.64 12.76 0.23
CA TYR A 120 -14.47 13.51 0.68
C TYR A 120 -14.41 13.71 2.19
N SER A 121 -15.58 13.96 2.80
CA SER A 121 -15.66 14.24 4.25
C SER A 121 -15.18 13.09 5.12
N TRP A 122 -15.25 11.85 4.64
CA TRP A 122 -14.88 10.69 5.44
C TRP A 122 -13.36 10.59 5.65
N GLN A 123 -12.58 10.86 4.63
CA GLN A 123 -11.13 10.93 4.77
C GLN A 123 -10.69 12.16 5.59
N TRP A 124 -11.39 13.28 5.44
CA TRP A 124 -11.08 14.51 6.17
C TRP A 124 -11.18 14.35 7.69
N ALA A 125 -11.92 13.35 8.17
CA ALA A 125 -12.02 13.06 9.60
C ALA A 125 -10.68 12.59 10.18
N TYR A 126 -9.74 12.14 9.37
CA TYR A 126 -8.44 11.61 9.78
C TYR A 126 -7.31 12.65 9.72
N ARG A 127 -7.61 13.91 9.47
CA ARG A 127 -6.60 14.95 9.20
C ARG A 127 -5.74 15.36 10.39
N GLU A 128 -6.07 14.96 11.60
CA GLU A 128 -5.32 15.33 12.82
C GLU A 128 -4.37 14.25 13.31
#